data_b6eaec562c88894320912aa6119c1217
#
_entry.id   b6eaec562c88894320912aa6119c1217
#
_cell.length_a   1.000
_cell.length_b   1.000
_cell.length_c   1.000
_cell.angle_alpha   90.00
_cell.angle_beta   90.00
_cell.angle_gamma   90.00
#
_symmetry.space_group_name_H-M   'P 1'
#
loop_
_entity.id
_entity.type
_entity.pdbx_description
1 polymer ?
#
loop_
_entity_poly.entity_id
_entity_poly.type
_entity_poly.pdbx_seq_one_letter_code
_entity_poly.pdbx_strand_id
1 'polypeptide(L)'
;MSNEFLQQDEIDAVLQNMSSSASIQNLTEIERDTLAEIGNISMGSAATALSTLINKKVTITVPDVRVSTFAEVQRNYPIPCIIVNVEYKAGLQGSNMLVIKERDASVIGSLMMGLSDDEIPDTVDEITLSAVSEAMNVMMGSAATAMSDLFRYKIDISPPETTRKHLGEDVDIIPQDGVYVIIAFHLHIPDLVDSTMLQVIDINFAREMVANLFDSDMDSQASSNERVKEETLATQTWNDLKGGSEAEPKYDENTDLGNLNIELIKDIPVQIRAVLGRTRMS
;
A
#
# COMPACT_ATOMS: atom_id res chain seq x y z
N MET A 1 1.94 -21.61 -57.10
CA MET A 1 1.51 -20.76 -55.97
C MET A 1 0.71 -21.64 -55.04
N SER A 2 1.40 -22.19 -54.05
CA SER A 2 0.78 -23.06 -53.07
C SER A 2 0.08 -22.19 -52.04
N ASN A 3 -1.25 -22.26 -52.00
CA ASN A 3 -2.03 -21.67 -50.94
C ASN A 3 -1.96 -22.66 -49.75
N GLU A 4 -1.04 -22.44 -48.83
CA GLU A 4 -1.06 -23.10 -47.54
C GLU A 4 -2.21 -22.49 -46.71
N PHE A 5 -3.34 -23.20 -46.72
CA PHE A 5 -4.39 -22.95 -45.71
C PHE A 5 -3.88 -23.52 -44.39
N LEU A 6 -3.73 -22.65 -43.41
CA LEU A 6 -3.47 -23.05 -42.02
C LEU A 6 -4.53 -24.09 -41.60
N GLN A 7 -4.09 -25.17 -40.98
CA GLN A 7 -5.02 -26.20 -40.46
C GLN A 7 -5.80 -25.61 -39.27
N GLN A 8 -7.02 -26.11 -39.05
CA GLN A 8 -7.91 -25.63 -38.00
C GLN A 8 -7.21 -25.64 -36.63
N ASP A 9 -6.41 -26.69 -36.36
CA ASP A 9 -5.62 -26.81 -35.11
C ASP A 9 -4.57 -25.74 -34.96
N GLU A 10 -3.98 -25.25 -36.04
CA GLU A 10 -3.01 -24.11 -36.00
C GLU A 10 -3.73 -22.78 -35.76
N ILE A 11 -4.93 -22.61 -36.32
CA ILE A 11 -5.78 -21.45 -36.08
C ILE A 11 -6.24 -21.45 -34.62
N ASP A 12 -6.67 -22.57 -34.09
CA ASP A 12 -7.11 -22.71 -32.70
C ASP A 12 -5.94 -22.49 -31.72
N ALA A 13 -4.74 -22.98 -32.04
CA ALA A 13 -3.53 -22.73 -31.24
C ALA A 13 -3.12 -21.24 -31.26
N VAL A 14 -3.24 -20.56 -32.41
CA VAL A 14 -2.96 -19.10 -32.51
C VAL A 14 -4.02 -18.31 -31.75
N LEU A 15 -5.30 -18.68 -31.86
CA LEU A 15 -6.38 -18.03 -31.11
C LEU A 15 -6.25 -18.24 -29.60
N GLN A 16 -5.84 -19.43 -29.16
CA GLN A 16 -5.55 -19.72 -27.75
C GLN A 16 -4.34 -18.93 -27.23
N ASN A 17 -3.27 -18.83 -28.04
CA ASN A 17 -2.11 -18.01 -27.71
C ASN A 17 -2.43 -16.50 -27.70
N MET A 18 -3.25 -16.02 -28.64
CA MET A 18 -3.73 -14.63 -28.65
C MET A 18 -4.64 -14.32 -27.47
N SER A 19 -5.52 -15.27 -27.10
CA SER A 19 -6.40 -15.12 -25.93
C SER A 19 -5.61 -15.14 -24.62
N SER A 20 -4.61 -16.01 -24.49
CA SER A 20 -3.72 -16.04 -23.33
C SER A 20 -2.81 -14.82 -23.28
N SER A 21 -2.29 -14.34 -24.42
CA SER A 21 -1.52 -13.10 -24.47
C SER A 21 -2.35 -11.85 -24.13
N ALA A 22 -3.61 -11.81 -24.59
CA ALA A 22 -4.52 -10.71 -24.26
C ALA A 22 -4.94 -10.74 -22.77
N SER A 23 -5.07 -11.93 -22.16
CA SER A 23 -5.33 -12.06 -20.72
C SER A 23 -4.10 -11.72 -19.86
N ILE A 24 -2.88 -11.91 -20.39
CA ILE A 24 -1.64 -11.50 -19.73
C ILE A 24 -1.49 -9.97 -19.74
N GLN A 25 -2.07 -9.28 -20.70
CA GLN A 25 -1.98 -7.81 -20.84
C GLN A 25 -3.08 -7.04 -20.08
N ASN A 26 -4.06 -7.71 -19.49
CA ASN A 26 -5.13 -7.06 -18.73
C ASN A 26 -5.15 -7.51 -17.27
N LEU A 27 -5.56 -6.62 -16.39
CA LEU A 27 -5.87 -6.94 -15.00
C LEU A 27 -7.25 -7.56 -14.90
N THR A 28 -7.40 -8.55 -14.03
CA THR A 28 -8.71 -9.03 -13.57
C THR A 28 -9.39 -7.95 -12.71
N GLU A 29 -10.69 -8.09 -12.49
CA GLU A 29 -11.44 -7.18 -11.61
C GLU A 29 -10.88 -7.21 -10.18
N ILE A 30 -10.56 -8.40 -9.67
CA ILE A 30 -9.97 -8.58 -8.33
C ILE A 30 -8.59 -7.89 -8.23
N GLU A 31 -7.72 -8.07 -9.22
CA GLU A 31 -6.42 -7.40 -9.23
C GLU A 31 -6.57 -5.87 -9.26
N ARG A 32 -7.53 -5.36 -10.03
CA ARG A 32 -7.83 -3.92 -10.12
C ARG A 32 -8.32 -3.36 -8.79
N ASP A 33 -9.30 -4.03 -8.16
CA ASP A 33 -9.87 -3.61 -6.88
C ASP A 33 -8.82 -3.66 -5.77
N THR A 34 -8.00 -4.71 -5.76
CA THR A 34 -6.90 -4.85 -4.79
C THR A 34 -5.86 -3.74 -4.95
N LEU A 35 -5.46 -3.43 -6.20
CA LEU A 35 -4.53 -2.32 -6.46
C LEU A 35 -5.13 -0.96 -6.08
N ALA A 36 -6.44 -0.77 -6.30
CA ALA A 36 -7.13 0.43 -5.87
C ALA A 36 -7.09 0.58 -4.33
N GLU A 37 -7.29 -0.52 -3.59
CA GLU A 37 -7.24 -0.51 -2.13
C GLU A 37 -5.83 -0.28 -1.60
N ILE A 38 -4.80 -0.94 -2.16
CA ILE A 38 -3.39 -0.67 -1.84
C ILE A 38 -3.08 0.82 -2.08
N GLY A 39 -3.54 1.37 -3.21
CA GLY A 39 -3.40 2.78 -3.55
C GLY A 39 -4.09 3.71 -2.55
N ASN A 40 -5.34 3.41 -2.16
CA ASN A 40 -6.09 4.20 -1.20
C ASN A 40 -5.40 4.25 0.17
N ILE A 41 -4.95 3.10 0.69
CA ILE A 41 -4.30 3.02 1.99
C ILE A 41 -2.96 3.77 1.97
N SER A 42 -2.10 3.49 0.98
CA SER A 42 -0.78 4.10 0.90
C SER A 42 -0.84 5.61 0.64
N MET A 43 -1.65 6.05 -0.34
CA MET A 43 -1.78 7.46 -0.68
C MET A 43 -2.64 8.24 0.32
N GLY A 44 -3.56 7.58 1.04
CA GLY A 44 -4.26 8.18 2.18
C GLY A 44 -3.30 8.56 3.32
N SER A 45 -2.32 7.70 3.62
CA SER A 45 -1.25 7.99 4.56
C SER A 45 -0.34 9.13 4.06
N ALA A 46 0.05 9.07 2.77
CA ALA A 46 0.82 10.13 2.12
C ALA A 46 0.10 11.49 2.16
N ALA A 47 -1.21 11.52 1.89
CA ALA A 47 -2.03 12.74 1.96
C ALA A 47 -2.07 13.34 3.36
N THR A 48 -2.11 12.49 4.40
CA THR A 48 -2.05 12.93 5.80
C THR A 48 -0.70 13.57 6.13
N ALA A 49 0.40 12.96 5.69
CA ALA A 49 1.75 13.48 5.86
C ALA A 49 1.91 14.82 5.13
N LEU A 50 1.45 14.91 3.87
CA LEU A 50 1.47 16.15 3.09
C LEU A 50 0.61 17.23 3.74
N SER A 51 -0.59 16.90 4.24
CA SER A 51 -1.47 17.85 4.95
C SER A 51 -0.76 18.51 6.13
N THR A 52 -0.02 17.70 6.89
CA THR A 52 0.76 18.19 8.04
C THR A 52 1.90 19.11 7.59
N LEU A 53 2.58 18.76 6.50
CA LEU A 53 3.73 19.46 5.97
C LEU A 53 3.36 20.86 5.43
N ILE A 54 2.28 20.95 4.66
CA ILE A 54 1.83 22.21 4.03
C ILE A 54 0.79 22.98 4.87
N ASN A 55 0.41 22.44 6.03
CA ASN A 55 -0.61 23.00 6.93
C ASN A 55 -1.96 23.31 6.24
N LYS A 56 -2.35 22.49 5.27
CA LYS A 56 -3.65 22.54 4.59
C LYS A 56 -4.21 21.11 4.44
N LYS A 57 -5.53 21.01 4.39
CA LYS A 57 -6.16 19.70 4.17
C LYS A 57 -5.86 19.20 2.76
N VAL A 58 -5.22 18.04 2.66
CA VAL A 58 -5.00 17.32 1.39
C VAL A 58 -5.83 16.04 1.41
N THR A 59 -6.48 15.74 0.31
CA THR A 59 -7.19 14.47 0.11
C THR A 59 -6.69 13.84 -1.19
N ILE A 60 -6.32 12.56 -1.12
CA ILE A 60 -5.93 11.76 -2.28
C ILE A 60 -6.79 10.51 -2.28
N THR A 61 -7.53 10.27 -3.36
CA THR A 61 -8.40 9.10 -3.54
C THR A 61 -8.18 8.45 -4.90
N VAL A 62 -8.46 7.16 -5.03
CA VAL A 62 -8.29 6.42 -6.29
C VAL A 62 -9.61 6.38 -7.06
N PRO A 63 -9.77 7.14 -8.16
CA PRO A 63 -10.96 7.07 -9.00
C PRO A 63 -10.89 5.95 -10.06
N ASP A 64 -9.67 5.57 -10.52
CA ASP A 64 -9.51 4.65 -11.65
C ASP A 64 -8.18 3.89 -11.63
N VAL A 65 -8.26 2.60 -11.99
CA VAL A 65 -7.09 1.71 -12.21
C VAL A 65 -7.24 1.06 -13.57
N ARG A 66 -6.29 1.28 -14.48
CA ARG A 66 -6.34 0.76 -15.85
C ARG A 66 -4.98 0.30 -16.35
N VAL A 67 -5.01 -0.59 -17.34
CA VAL A 67 -3.80 -0.99 -18.08
C VAL A 67 -3.66 -0.10 -19.31
N SER A 68 -2.46 0.38 -19.56
CA SER A 68 -2.17 1.27 -20.69
C SER A 68 -0.70 1.12 -21.12
N THR A 69 -0.37 1.70 -22.29
CA THR A 69 1.02 1.90 -22.70
C THR A 69 1.50 3.29 -22.28
N PHE A 70 2.83 3.45 -22.13
CA PHE A 70 3.38 4.76 -21.80
C PHE A 70 3.12 5.80 -22.90
N ALA A 71 3.11 5.39 -24.15
CA ALA A 71 2.76 6.24 -25.29
C ALA A 71 1.32 6.81 -25.19
N GLU A 72 0.39 6.07 -24.59
CA GLU A 72 -0.97 6.57 -24.34
C GLU A 72 -1.00 7.57 -23.18
N VAL A 73 -0.23 7.33 -22.12
CA VAL A 73 -0.06 8.29 -21.02
C VAL A 73 0.50 9.61 -21.53
N GLN A 74 1.56 9.57 -22.36
CA GLN A 74 2.16 10.77 -22.97
C GLN A 74 1.17 11.57 -23.82
N ARG A 75 0.36 10.90 -24.63
CA ARG A 75 -0.66 11.57 -25.47
C ARG A 75 -1.75 12.26 -24.65
N ASN A 76 -2.12 11.67 -23.53
CA ASN A 76 -3.18 12.18 -22.66
C ASN A 76 -2.68 13.26 -21.68
N TYR A 77 -1.35 13.36 -21.49
CA TYR A 77 -0.71 14.34 -20.59
C TYR A 77 0.40 15.13 -21.30
N PRO A 78 0.05 15.93 -22.34
CA PRO A 78 1.03 16.70 -23.12
C PRO A 78 1.55 17.96 -22.41
N ILE A 79 1.22 18.13 -21.14
CA ILE A 79 1.55 19.29 -20.29
C ILE A 79 2.86 19.10 -19.54
N PRO A 80 3.54 20.19 -19.11
CA PRO A 80 4.67 20.09 -18.20
C PRO A 80 4.26 19.39 -16.92
N CYS A 81 5.06 18.39 -16.52
CA CYS A 81 4.83 17.58 -15.35
C CYS A 81 6.07 17.51 -14.47
N ILE A 82 5.86 17.29 -13.22
CA ILE A 82 6.87 16.81 -12.29
C ILE A 82 6.75 15.29 -12.21
N ILE A 83 7.85 14.61 -12.50
CA ILE A 83 7.96 13.17 -12.42
C ILE A 83 8.75 12.82 -11.17
N VAL A 84 8.22 11.91 -10.38
CA VAL A 84 8.84 11.41 -9.17
C VAL A 84 9.05 9.92 -9.30
N ASN A 85 10.31 9.49 -9.41
CA ASN A 85 10.69 8.08 -9.49
C ASN A 85 11.11 7.56 -8.13
N VAL A 86 10.62 6.39 -7.77
CA VAL A 86 10.94 5.68 -6.54
C VAL A 86 11.23 4.24 -6.86
N GLU A 87 12.34 3.69 -6.33
CA GLU A 87 12.64 2.27 -6.41
C GLU A 87 12.36 1.59 -5.06
N TYR A 88 11.76 0.42 -5.09
CA TYR A 88 11.65 -0.43 -3.92
C TYR A 88 12.97 -1.15 -3.66
N LYS A 89 13.50 -1.03 -2.44
CA LYS A 89 14.82 -1.60 -2.03
C LYS A 89 14.68 -2.86 -1.20
N ALA A 90 13.54 -3.03 -0.52
CA ALA A 90 13.24 -4.22 0.29
C ALA A 90 11.73 -4.46 0.33
N GLY A 91 11.36 -5.72 0.46
CA GLY A 91 9.97 -6.18 0.55
C GLY A 91 9.29 -6.35 -0.81
N LEU A 92 9.45 -5.40 -1.70
CA LEU A 92 8.98 -5.43 -3.08
C LEU A 92 10.16 -5.17 -4.03
N GLN A 93 10.03 -5.62 -5.30
CA GLN A 93 11.04 -5.38 -6.33
C GLN A 93 10.39 -4.71 -7.53
N GLY A 94 10.71 -3.44 -7.75
CA GLY A 94 10.17 -2.68 -8.87
C GLY A 94 10.37 -1.19 -8.68
N SER A 95 9.85 -0.43 -9.64
CA SER A 95 9.85 1.03 -9.61
C SER A 95 8.43 1.57 -9.66
N ASN A 96 8.26 2.73 -9.08
CA ASN A 96 7.02 3.49 -9.06
C ASN A 96 7.30 4.89 -9.59
N MET A 97 6.57 5.31 -10.60
CA MET A 97 6.64 6.64 -11.16
C MET A 97 5.34 7.40 -10.86
N LEU A 98 5.45 8.52 -10.15
CA LEU A 98 4.34 9.46 -10.00
C LEU A 98 4.49 10.59 -11.04
N VAL A 99 3.37 10.99 -11.61
CA VAL A 99 3.26 12.10 -12.55
C VAL A 99 2.28 13.12 -11.97
N ILE A 100 2.79 14.31 -11.69
CA ILE A 100 2.04 15.43 -11.09
C ILE A 100 2.09 16.60 -12.05
N LYS A 101 1.00 17.28 -12.29
CA LYS A 101 1.00 18.50 -13.11
C LYS A 101 1.88 19.57 -12.48
N GLU A 102 2.63 20.30 -13.30
CA GLU A 102 3.53 21.34 -12.82
C GLU A 102 2.84 22.36 -11.93
N ARG A 103 1.61 22.77 -12.28
CA ARG A 103 0.81 23.71 -11.47
C ARG A 103 0.50 23.17 -10.08
N ASP A 104 0.13 21.89 -9.97
CA ASP A 104 -0.17 21.26 -8.68
C ASP A 104 1.09 21.13 -7.81
N ALA A 105 2.21 20.77 -8.44
CA ALA A 105 3.51 20.72 -7.78
C ALA A 105 3.95 22.12 -7.30
N SER A 106 3.71 23.16 -8.12
CA SER A 106 3.98 24.55 -7.73
C SER A 106 3.19 24.95 -6.47
N VAL A 107 1.92 24.58 -6.39
CA VAL A 107 1.09 24.81 -5.19
C VAL A 107 1.71 24.12 -3.98
N ILE A 108 2.04 22.82 -4.09
CA ILE A 108 2.63 22.06 -3.00
C ILE A 108 3.94 22.67 -2.52
N GLY A 109 4.88 22.94 -3.45
CA GLY A 109 6.18 23.51 -3.13
C GLY A 109 6.08 24.90 -2.52
N SER A 110 5.22 25.75 -3.04
CA SER A 110 4.99 27.10 -2.53
C SER A 110 4.42 27.13 -1.12
N LEU A 111 3.40 26.31 -0.85
CA LEU A 111 2.82 26.15 0.48
C LEU A 111 3.84 25.60 1.48
N MET A 112 4.71 24.68 1.05
CA MET A 112 5.77 24.14 1.88
C MET A 112 6.81 25.22 2.26
N MET A 113 7.05 26.17 1.38
CA MET A 113 7.90 27.34 1.66
C MET A 113 7.19 28.45 2.47
N GLY A 114 5.89 28.29 2.76
CA GLY A 114 5.11 29.22 3.55
C GLY A 114 4.59 30.43 2.76
N LEU A 115 4.53 30.35 1.42
CA LEU A 115 3.91 31.37 0.59
C LEU A 115 2.39 31.38 0.81
N SER A 116 1.79 32.59 0.68
CA SER A 116 0.34 32.76 0.68
C SER A 116 -0.28 32.33 -0.66
N ASP A 117 -1.56 32.00 -0.65
CA ASP A 117 -2.27 31.41 -1.79
C ASP A 117 -2.24 32.30 -3.05
N ASP A 118 -2.18 33.60 -2.90
CA ASP A 118 -2.06 34.61 -3.95
C ASP A 118 -0.64 34.85 -4.50
N GLU A 119 0.37 34.30 -3.83
CA GLU A 119 1.79 34.39 -4.26
C GLU A 119 2.27 33.17 -5.03
N ILE A 120 1.44 32.13 -5.21
CA ILE A 120 1.81 30.86 -5.83
C ILE A 120 2.03 31.05 -7.35
N PRO A 121 3.24 30.79 -7.88
CA PRO A 121 3.50 30.89 -9.30
C PRO A 121 2.87 29.72 -10.10
N ASP A 122 2.67 29.90 -11.40
CA ASP A 122 2.14 28.85 -12.26
C ASP A 122 3.17 27.78 -12.67
N THR A 123 4.46 28.10 -12.50
CA THR A 123 5.59 27.25 -12.90
C THR A 123 6.49 26.94 -11.73
N VAL A 124 7.23 25.83 -11.83
CA VAL A 124 8.18 25.36 -10.84
C VAL A 124 9.58 25.80 -11.22
N ASP A 125 10.23 26.62 -10.37
CA ASP A 125 11.65 26.94 -10.44
C ASP A 125 12.49 25.91 -9.64
N GLU A 126 13.80 26.08 -9.58
CA GLU A 126 14.73 25.16 -8.89
C GLU A 126 14.46 25.09 -7.37
N ILE A 127 14.09 26.21 -6.76
CA ILE A 127 13.83 26.30 -5.32
C ILE A 127 12.50 25.56 -5.01
N THR A 128 11.47 25.86 -5.79
CA THR A 128 10.17 25.18 -5.68
C THR A 128 10.30 23.69 -5.96
N LEU A 129 11.12 23.29 -6.96
CA LEU A 129 11.38 21.89 -7.26
C LEU A 129 12.04 21.16 -6.09
N SER A 130 12.98 21.81 -5.42
CA SER A 130 13.61 21.26 -4.20
C SER A 130 12.59 21.08 -3.07
N ALA A 131 11.69 22.04 -2.88
CA ALA A 131 10.61 21.93 -1.90
C ALA A 131 9.64 20.80 -2.25
N VAL A 132 9.27 20.65 -3.53
CA VAL A 132 8.45 19.54 -4.02
C VAL A 132 9.15 18.20 -3.79
N SER A 133 10.47 18.11 -4.05
CA SER A 133 11.25 16.89 -3.81
C SER A 133 11.20 16.45 -2.36
N GLU A 134 11.31 17.40 -1.43
CA GLU A 134 11.19 17.09 0.00
C GLU A 134 9.75 16.68 0.38
N ALA A 135 8.73 17.35 -0.17
CA ALA A 135 7.34 16.96 0.02
C ALA A 135 7.11 15.52 -0.46
N MET A 136 7.63 15.17 -1.62
CA MET A 136 7.51 13.81 -2.18
C MET A 136 8.28 12.78 -1.34
N ASN A 137 9.43 13.14 -0.80
CA ASN A 137 10.19 12.27 0.10
C ASN A 137 9.37 11.92 1.35
N VAL A 138 8.74 12.90 1.99
CA VAL A 138 7.87 12.70 3.16
C VAL A 138 6.62 11.88 2.79
N MET A 139 5.97 12.19 1.66
CA MET A 139 4.80 11.47 1.16
C MET A 139 5.12 9.99 0.89
N MET A 140 6.18 9.71 0.13
CA MET A 140 6.53 8.34 -0.25
C MET A 140 7.03 7.53 0.93
N GLY A 141 7.73 8.15 1.88
CA GLY A 141 8.11 7.52 3.14
C GLY A 141 6.89 7.10 3.98
N SER A 142 5.87 7.97 4.05
CA SER A 142 4.60 7.66 4.72
C SER A 142 3.81 6.56 3.99
N ALA A 143 3.78 6.58 2.65
CA ALA A 143 3.17 5.54 1.84
C ALA A 143 3.85 4.18 2.05
N ALA A 144 5.18 4.13 2.05
CA ALA A 144 5.96 2.91 2.28
C ALA A 144 5.72 2.33 3.69
N THR A 145 5.56 3.19 4.69
CA THR A 145 5.19 2.77 6.05
C THR A 145 3.80 2.14 6.06
N ALA A 146 2.80 2.78 5.46
CA ALA A 146 1.44 2.25 5.36
C ALA A 146 1.39 0.92 4.58
N MET A 147 2.19 0.80 3.52
CA MET A 147 2.34 -0.46 2.79
C MET A 147 3.01 -1.54 3.65
N SER A 148 4.02 -1.20 4.46
CA SER A 148 4.65 -2.15 5.38
C SER A 148 3.66 -2.71 6.40
N ASP A 149 2.76 -1.87 6.91
CA ASP A 149 1.69 -2.29 7.83
C ASP A 149 0.66 -3.17 7.12
N LEU A 150 0.28 -2.83 5.88
CA LEU A 150 -0.68 -3.59 5.07
C LEU A 150 -0.14 -4.98 4.72
N PHE A 151 1.09 -5.06 4.23
CA PHE A 151 1.74 -6.30 3.79
C PHE A 151 2.33 -7.11 4.96
N ARG A 152 2.42 -6.52 6.17
CA ARG A 152 3.00 -7.13 7.38
C ARG A 152 4.46 -7.51 7.30
N TYR A 153 5.20 -6.90 6.38
CA TYR A 153 6.65 -6.98 6.30
C TYR A 153 7.24 -5.63 5.91
N LYS A 154 8.53 -5.45 6.19
CA LYS A 154 9.19 -4.17 5.91
C LYS A 154 9.26 -3.91 4.41
N ILE A 155 8.67 -2.81 3.97
CA ILE A 155 8.85 -2.23 2.64
C ILE A 155 9.73 -1.00 2.78
N ASP A 156 10.82 -0.96 2.01
CA ASP A 156 11.78 0.14 1.99
C ASP A 156 11.95 0.67 0.58
N ILE A 157 12.14 1.98 0.46
CA ILE A 157 12.24 2.68 -0.83
C ILE A 157 13.53 3.49 -0.93
N SER A 158 13.98 3.78 -2.17
CA SER A 158 15.00 4.80 -2.40
C SER A 158 14.44 6.19 -2.13
N PRO A 159 15.31 7.17 -1.83
CA PRO A 159 14.91 8.57 -1.92
C PRO A 159 14.31 8.86 -3.30
N PRO A 160 13.17 9.58 -3.37
CA PRO A 160 12.54 9.92 -4.64
C PRO A 160 13.44 10.80 -5.51
N GLU A 161 13.55 10.46 -6.80
CA GLU A 161 14.17 11.32 -7.80
C GLU A 161 13.10 12.15 -8.49
N THR A 162 13.20 13.47 -8.34
CA THR A 162 12.19 14.41 -8.84
C THR A 162 12.74 15.21 -10.00
N THR A 163 12.06 15.18 -11.14
CA THR A 163 12.47 15.90 -12.37
C THR A 163 11.28 16.60 -13.02
N ARG A 164 11.52 17.79 -13.60
CA ARG A 164 10.54 18.48 -14.44
C ARG A 164 10.68 17.99 -15.86
N LYS A 165 9.61 17.56 -16.50
CA LYS A 165 9.58 16.99 -17.85
C LYS A 165 8.36 17.43 -18.65
N HIS A 166 8.50 17.43 -19.96
CA HIS A 166 7.40 17.47 -20.93
C HIS A 166 7.17 16.04 -21.45
N LEU A 167 6.13 15.36 -20.98
CA LEU A 167 5.86 13.97 -21.34
C LEU A 167 5.70 13.76 -22.86
N GLY A 168 5.30 14.78 -23.62
CA GLY A 168 5.18 14.71 -25.08
C GLY A 168 6.49 14.78 -25.85
N GLU A 169 7.59 15.26 -25.24
CA GLU A 169 8.87 15.54 -25.91
C GLU A 169 10.01 14.66 -25.38
N ASP A 170 10.00 14.32 -24.09
CA ASP A 170 11.04 13.55 -23.41
C ASP A 170 10.64 12.07 -23.27
N VAL A 171 11.15 11.24 -24.14
CA VAL A 171 10.65 9.88 -24.39
C VAL A 171 11.35 8.79 -23.57
N ASP A 172 12.53 9.07 -22.99
CA ASP A 172 13.42 8.01 -22.46
C ASP A 172 13.30 7.73 -20.95
N ILE A 173 12.12 7.94 -20.37
CA ILE A 173 11.93 7.75 -18.91
C ILE A 173 11.66 6.28 -18.59
N ILE A 174 10.81 5.63 -19.39
CA ILE A 174 10.48 4.20 -19.30
C ILE A 174 10.25 3.63 -20.70
N PRO A 175 10.37 2.29 -20.91
CA PRO A 175 10.13 1.66 -22.19
C PRO A 175 8.78 2.01 -22.80
N GLN A 176 8.76 2.46 -24.05
CA GLN A 176 7.55 2.92 -24.75
C GLN A 176 6.55 1.77 -25.00
N ASP A 177 7.10 0.58 -25.33
CA ASP A 177 6.31 -0.62 -25.65
C ASP A 177 5.92 -1.43 -24.41
N GLY A 178 6.28 -0.94 -23.22
CA GLY A 178 5.93 -1.58 -21.94
C GLY A 178 4.43 -1.48 -21.67
N VAL A 179 3.90 -2.49 -21.00
CA VAL A 179 2.52 -2.51 -20.48
C VAL A 179 2.55 -2.10 -19.01
N TYR A 180 1.83 -1.06 -18.70
CA TYR A 180 1.83 -0.44 -17.38
C TYR A 180 0.43 -0.43 -16.77
N VAL A 181 0.38 -0.51 -15.47
CA VAL A 181 -0.80 -0.19 -14.69
C VAL A 181 -0.74 1.29 -14.34
N ILE A 182 -1.79 2.01 -14.71
CA ILE A 182 -1.97 3.42 -14.42
C ILE A 182 -3.02 3.53 -13.32
N ILE A 183 -2.61 4.02 -12.16
CA ILE A 183 -3.52 4.34 -11.06
C ILE A 183 -3.70 5.85 -11.05
N ALA A 184 -4.92 6.30 -11.32
CA ALA A 184 -5.27 7.71 -11.32
C ALA A 184 -5.80 8.11 -9.96
N PHE A 185 -5.10 9.02 -9.27
CA PHE A 185 -5.51 9.59 -8.00
C PHE A 185 -6.12 10.95 -8.19
N HIS A 186 -7.25 11.19 -7.56
CA HIS A 186 -7.82 12.53 -7.43
C HIS A 186 -7.13 13.25 -6.27
N LEU A 187 -6.36 14.30 -6.58
CA LEU A 187 -5.68 15.17 -5.63
C LEU A 187 -6.52 16.42 -5.40
N HIS A 188 -6.92 16.64 -4.18
CA HIS A 188 -7.72 17.80 -3.80
C HIS A 188 -7.11 18.55 -2.61
N ILE A 189 -6.86 19.84 -2.81
CA ILE A 189 -6.51 20.82 -1.77
C ILE A 189 -7.55 21.95 -1.89
N PRO A 190 -8.40 22.21 -0.89
CA PRO A 190 -9.50 23.18 -0.99
C PRO A 190 -9.02 24.53 -1.52
N ASP A 191 -9.76 25.06 -2.48
CA ASP A 191 -9.54 26.35 -3.15
C ASP A 191 -8.26 26.46 -4.02
N LEU A 192 -7.38 25.44 -4.02
CA LEU A 192 -6.08 25.49 -4.70
C LEU A 192 -5.87 24.42 -5.76
N VAL A 193 -6.21 23.18 -5.46
CA VAL A 193 -6.00 22.03 -6.36
C VAL A 193 -7.24 21.14 -6.39
N ASP A 194 -7.70 20.88 -7.60
CA ASP A 194 -8.69 19.83 -7.93
C ASP A 194 -8.22 19.17 -9.22
N SER A 195 -7.47 18.09 -9.10
CA SER A 195 -6.66 17.57 -10.19
C SER A 195 -6.45 16.06 -10.11
N THR A 196 -5.84 15.50 -11.14
CA THR A 196 -5.47 14.08 -11.20
C THR A 196 -3.96 13.94 -11.21
N MET A 197 -3.44 13.13 -10.30
CA MET A 197 -2.07 12.65 -10.27
C MET A 197 -2.06 11.20 -10.74
N LEU A 198 -1.05 10.79 -11.50
CA LEU A 198 -0.93 9.41 -11.97
C LEU A 198 0.20 8.69 -11.24
N GLN A 199 -0.05 7.43 -10.96
CA GLN A 199 0.98 6.45 -10.63
C GLN A 199 1.10 5.47 -11.80
N VAL A 200 2.32 5.24 -12.25
CA VAL A 200 2.65 4.33 -13.36
C VAL A 200 3.56 3.25 -12.80
N ILE A 201 3.12 2.02 -12.87
CA ILE A 201 3.88 0.85 -12.42
C ILE A 201 3.86 -0.25 -13.50
N ASP A 202 4.92 -1.04 -13.58
CA ASP A 202 4.95 -2.21 -14.47
C ASP A 202 3.86 -3.22 -14.10
N ILE A 203 3.24 -3.86 -15.11
CA ILE A 203 2.12 -4.78 -14.88
C ILE A 203 2.53 -6.02 -14.09
N ASN A 204 3.75 -6.52 -14.26
CA ASN A 204 4.22 -7.69 -13.51
C ASN A 204 4.46 -7.31 -12.06
N PHE A 205 5.02 -6.12 -11.82
CA PHE A 205 5.18 -5.57 -10.47
C PHE A 205 3.83 -5.36 -9.77
N ALA A 206 2.83 -4.84 -10.50
CA ALA A 206 1.47 -4.69 -9.98
C ALA A 206 0.87 -6.04 -9.54
N ARG A 207 1.06 -7.09 -10.33
CA ARG A 207 0.61 -8.45 -10.00
C ARG A 207 1.36 -9.05 -8.82
N GLU A 208 2.65 -8.81 -8.72
CA GLU A 208 3.47 -9.22 -7.58
C GLU A 208 2.94 -8.59 -6.28
N MET A 209 2.60 -7.28 -6.31
CA MET A 209 1.99 -6.61 -5.17
C MET A 209 0.67 -7.29 -4.74
N VAL A 210 -0.19 -7.60 -5.71
CA VAL A 210 -1.47 -8.27 -5.43
C VAL A 210 -1.24 -9.67 -4.84
N ALA A 211 -0.36 -10.46 -5.42
CA ALA A 211 -0.04 -11.81 -4.95
C ALA A 211 0.51 -11.78 -3.51
N ASN A 212 1.47 -10.90 -3.23
CA ASN A 212 2.07 -10.75 -1.93
C ASN A 212 1.06 -10.34 -0.84
N LEU A 213 0.04 -9.54 -1.19
CA LEU A 213 -1.02 -9.18 -0.25
C LEU A 213 -1.87 -10.39 0.13
N PHE A 214 -2.28 -11.20 -0.86
CA PHE A 214 -3.06 -12.42 -0.59
C PHE A 214 -2.26 -13.46 0.22
N ASP A 215 -0.97 -13.63 -0.04
CA ASP A 215 -0.11 -14.55 0.71
C ASP A 215 0.01 -14.10 2.18
N SER A 216 0.16 -12.81 2.45
CA SER A 216 0.22 -12.26 3.80
C SER A 216 -1.08 -12.45 4.60
N ASP A 217 -2.23 -12.41 3.93
CA ASP A 217 -3.54 -12.66 4.55
C ASP A 217 -3.74 -14.15 4.86
N MET A 218 -3.27 -15.05 4.00
CA MET A 218 -3.34 -16.51 4.23
C MET A 218 -2.50 -16.93 5.43
N ASP A 219 -1.28 -16.41 5.56
CA ASP A 219 -0.39 -16.68 6.70
C ASP A 219 -0.97 -16.17 8.03
N SER A 220 -1.66 -15.04 8.00
CA SER A 220 -2.32 -14.49 9.19
C SER A 220 -3.54 -15.30 9.63
N GLN A 221 -4.29 -15.88 8.69
CA GLN A 221 -5.41 -16.79 8.99
C GLN A 221 -4.92 -18.15 9.50
N ALA A 222 -3.82 -18.68 8.95
CA ALA A 222 -3.19 -19.90 9.43
C ALA A 222 -2.71 -19.75 10.88
N SER A 223 -2.01 -18.65 11.18
CA SER A 223 -1.50 -18.35 12.52
C SER A 223 -2.62 -18.11 13.55
N SER A 224 -3.74 -17.50 13.14
CA SER A 224 -4.89 -17.30 14.02
C SER A 224 -5.63 -18.61 14.30
N ASN A 225 -5.74 -19.51 13.31
CA ASN A 225 -6.33 -20.84 13.47
C ASN A 225 -5.48 -21.77 14.35
N GLU A 226 -4.15 -21.66 14.29
CA GLU A 226 -3.25 -22.41 15.20
C GLU A 226 -3.40 -21.93 16.64
N ARG A 227 -3.44 -20.62 16.89
CA ARG A 227 -3.68 -20.06 18.22
C ARG A 227 -5.02 -20.47 18.81
N VAL A 228 -6.09 -20.47 18.01
CA VAL A 228 -7.41 -20.95 18.44
C VAL A 228 -7.38 -22.44 18.76
N LYS A 229 -6.66 -23.25 18.01
CA LYS A 229 -6.48 -24.69 18.30
C LYS A 229 -5.68 -24.91 19.59
N GLU A 230 -4.60 -24.16 19.82
CA GLU A 230 -3.83 -24.24 21.06
C GLU A 230 -4.63 -23.82 22.29
N GLU A 231 -5.41 -22.72 22.20
CA GLU A 231 -6.31 -22.30 23.29
C GLU A 231 -7.40 -23.34 23.54
N THR A 232 -7.95 -23.96 22.48
CA THR A 232 -9.00 -25.01 22.62
C THR A 232 -8.42 -26.29 23.25
N LEU A 233 -7.20 -26.68 22.83
CA LEU A 233 -6.49 -27.82 23.42
C LEU A 233 -6.11 -27.55 24.89
N ALA A 234 -5.65 -26.37 25.22
CA ALA A 234 -5.33 -25.99 26.60
C ALA A 234 -6.60 -25.99 27.49
N THR A 235 -7.72 -25.52 26.95
CA THR A 235 -9.02 -25.52 27.66
C THR A 235 -9.58 -26.94 27.84
N GLN A 236 -9.44 -27.82 26.84
CA GLN A 236 -9.82 -29.22 26.96
C GLN A 236 -8.95 -29.97 27.98
N THR A 237 -7.64 -29.81 27.96
CA THR A 237 -6.71 -30.41 28.92
C THR A 237 -7.01 -29.96 30.37
N TRP A 238 -7.38 -28.67 30.53
CA TRP A 238 -7.76 -28.10 31.81
C TRP A 238 -9.10 -28.67 32.32
N ASN A 239 -10.06 -28.89 31.45
CA ASN A 239 -11.37 -29.51 31.79
C ASN A 239 -11.22 -31.00 32.09
N ASP A 240 -10.34 -31.73 31.38
CA ASP A 240 -10.05 -33.15 31.63
C ASP A 240 -9.33 -33.35 32.98
N LEU A 241 -8.49 -32.39 33.39
CA LEU A 241 -7.85 -32.40 34.72
C LEU A 241 -8.85 -32.10 35.87
N LYS A 242 -9.95 -31.38 35.60
CA LYS A 242 -11.04 -31.12 36.57
C LYS A 242 -12.04 -32.25 36.67
N GLY A 243 -12.15 -33.12 35.68
CA GLY A 243 -13.11 -34.24 35.65
C GLY A 243 -12.76 -35.46 36.52
N GLY A 244 -11.64 -35.40 37.25
CA GLY A 244 -11.21 -36.44 38.15
C GLY A 244 -11.51 -36.11 39.59
N SER A 245 -12.64 -36.63 40.12
CA SER A 245 -12.97 -36.76 41.55
C SER A 245 -13.46 -35.49 42.25
N GLU A 246 -14.78 -35.44 42.45
CA GLU A 246 -15.43 -34.72 43.56
C GLU A 246 -14.95 -35.28 44.90
N ALA A 247 -13.92 -34.69 45.48
CA ALA A 247 -13.63 -34.77 46.90
C ALA A 247 -13.38 -33.33 47.35
N GLU A 248 -14.38 -32.75 48.04
CA GLU A 248 -14.23 -31.49 48.75
C GLU A 248 -13.04 -31.59 49.71
N PRO A 249 -12.02 -30.72 49.63
CA PRO A 249 -10.98 -30.67 50.64
C PRO A 249 -11.59 -30.06 51.93
N LYS A 250 -11.70 -30.88 53.01
CA LYS A 250 -11.89 -30.37 54.36
C LYS A 250 -10.67 -29.56 54.73
N TYR A 251 -10.84 -28.24 54.86
CA TYR A 251 -9.81 -27.35 55.40
C TYR A 251 -9.64 -27.65 56.89
N ASP A 252 -8.47 -28.13 57.27
CA ASP A 252 -8.02 -28.20 58.66
C ASP A 252 -7.35 -26.85 59.00
N GLU A 253 -7.91 -26.16 60.01
CA GLU A 253 -7.51 -24.78 60.39
C GLU A 253 -6.12 -24.67 61.02
N ASN A 254 -5.26 -25.67 60.92
CA ASN A 254 -3.97 -25.68 61.62
C ASN A 254 -2.77 -26.09 60.72
N THR A 255 -2.71 -25.55 59.52
CA THR A 255 -1.49 -25.78 58.67
C THR A 255 -0.65 -24.51 58.67
N ASP A 256 0.50 -24.63 59.31
CA ASP A 256 1.61 -23.66 59.34
C ASP A 256 2.07 -23.27 57.93
N LEU A 257 1.85 -22.01 57.49
CA LEU A 257 2.20 -21.46 56.18
C LEU A 257 3.73 -21.21 56.02
N GLY A 258 4.59 -21.92 56.72
CA GLY A 258 5.99 -21.63 56.85
C GLY A 258 6.90 -22.00 55.64
N ASN A 259 6.43 -22.65 54.56
CA ASN A 259 7.32 -23.06 53.45
C ASN A 259 6.65 -23.15 52.11
N LEU A 260 6.01 -22.05 51.67
CA LEU A 260 5.65 -21.89 50.26
C LEU A 260 6.87 -21.36 49.51
N ASN A 261 7.41 -22.21 48.65
CA ASN A 261 8.55 -21.86 47.79
C ASN A 261 8.17 -20.80 46.78
N ILE A 262 8.40 -19.52 47.10
CA ILE A 262 8.08 -18.33 46.31
C ILE A 262 8.89 -18.27 45.00
N GLU A 263 9.92 -19.10 44.86
CA GLU A 263 10.74 -19.13 43.65
C GLU A 263 10.03 -19.70 42.41
N LEU A 264 8.94 -20.46 42.58
CA LEU A 264 8.21 -21.07 41.46
C LEU A 264 7.24 -20.10 40.76
N ILE A 265 7.01 -18.89 41.30
CA ILE A 265 6.06 -17.92 40.75
C ILE A 265 6.73 -16.80 39.98
N LYS A 266 8.05 -16.71 39.99
CA LYS A 266 8.80 -15.60 39.34
C LYS A 266 8.79 -15.60 37.81
N ASP A 267 8.49 -16.71 37.17
CA ASP A 267 8.62 -16.88 35.72
C ASP A 267 7.27 -16.99 34.97
N ILE A 268 6.15 -16.65 35.60
CA ILE A 268 4.84 -16.64 34.93
C ILE A 268 4.56 -15.22 34.40
N PRO A 269 4.60 -14.98 33.09
CA PRO A 269 4.25 -13.68 32.54
C PRO A 269 2.74 -13.45 32.69
N VAL A 270 2.36 -12.59 33.65
CA VAL A 270 0.95 -12.16 33.83
C VAL A 270 0.67 -11.00 32.88
N GLN A 271 -0.10 -11.25 31.82
CA GLN A 271 -0.65 -10.17 30.99
C GLN A 271 -1.93 -9.62 31.67
N ILE A 272 -1.86 -8.41 32.20
CA ILE A 272 -3.02 -7.69 32.72
C ILE A 272 -3.66 -6.91 31.59
N ARG A 273 -4.84 -7.31 31.14
CA ARG A 273 -5.66 -6.57 30.19
C ARG A 273 -6.69 -5.75 30.96
N ALA A 274 -6.50 -4.43 31.04
CA ALA A 274 -7.49 -3.52 31.62
C ALA A 274 -8.61 -3.26 30.58
N VAL A 275 -9.83 -3.74 30.86
CA VAL A 275 -11.03 -3.38 30.10
C VAL A 275 -11.65 -2.17 30.76
N LEU A 276 -11.48 -0.98 30.17
CA LEU A 276 -12.19 0.23 30.59
C LEU A 276 -13.65 0.15 30.12
N GLY A 277 -14.58 -0.07 31.06
CA GLY A 277 -16.01 -0.09 30.82
C GLY A 277 -16.52 1.29 30.35
N ARG A 278 -17.32 1.30 29.26
CA ARG A 278 -18.06 2.48 28.82
C ARG A 278 -19.19 2.77 29.83
N THR A 279 -19.11 3.91 30.52
CA THR A 279 -20.22 4.46 31.28
C THR A 279 -21.18 5.14 30.31
N ARG A 280 -22.43 4.65 30.20
CA ARG A 280 -23.54 5.40 29.62
C ARG A 280 -24.01 6.41 30.65
N MET A 281 -23.92 7.70 30.33
CA MET A 281 -24.69 8.74 30.99
C MET A 281 -26.09 8.78 30.38
N SER A 282 -27.09 8.70 31.23
CA SER A 282 -28.50 8.96 30.96
C SER A 282 -28.77 10.45 30.91
#